data_16181dff6238bd3ac6e613b48d65e7d1
#
_entry.id   16181dff6238bd3ac6e613b48d65e7d1
#
_cell.length_a   1.000
_cell.length_b   1.000
_cell.length_c   1.000
_cell.angle_alpha   90.00
_cell.angle_beta   90.00
_cell.angle_gamma   90.00
#
_symmetry.space_group_name_H-M   'P 1'
#
loop_
_entity.id
_entity.type
_entity.pdbx_description
1 polymer ?
#
loop_
_entity_poly.entity_id
_entity_poly.type
_entity_poly.pdbx_seq_one_letter_code
_entity_poly.pdbx_strand_id
1 'polypeptide(L)'
;MAYIEFRDICKSYDGENQVLKNIHLDVEKGELVTLLGPSGCGKSTLLRSLAGLEQINSGRIILDGKDITDVPVQKGGIGKVFQQYSLFQNMNVEENIAFGLKIAKVDKNQIAQKVQRAIEMVDLVGEEKSYPSQLSGGQQQRVAIARAIVMEPKVLLLDEPLSAIDAKLRRELQEKIKRVQKELKITTIFVTHDQDEAMIMSDKIHLMNGGIIEQSGNPVELYTHPVSKFAAEFIGHYNILDNHQLKTLLPKQDFDNHYYAIRPETISIQNEPIQDQNVYSFEAKVSHYISRGNVLRYTLNCHDVILKSETLFRSFTLFDEGQKVYVGIEPHNILAIRE
;
A
#
# COMPACT_ATOMS: atom_id res chain seq x y z
N MET A 1 16.42 13.95 -11.12
CA MET A 1 15.61 14.91 -10.32
C MET A 1 14.24 14.32 -10.20
N ALA A 2 13.73 14.24 -8.97
CA ALA A 2 12.39 13.73 -8.73
C ALA A 2 11.36 14.58 -9.50
N TYR A 3 10.25 13.95 -9.90
CA TYR A 3 9.18 14.62 -10.64
C TYR A 3 8.20 15.31 -9.71
N ILE A 4 7.92 14.69 -8.54
CA ILE A 4 7.18 15.32 -7.46
C ILE A 4 8.08 15.30 -6.22
N GLU A 5 8.18 16.45 -5.53
CA GLU A 5 8.97 16.57 -4.32
C GLU A 5 8.12 17.21 -3.23
N PHE A 6 8.09 16.55 -2.07
CA PHE A 6 7.55 17.14 -0.85
C PHE A 6 8.73 17.47 0.05
N ARG A 7 8.84 18.72 0.48
CA ARG A 7 9.94 19.24 1.28
C ARG A 7 9.40 19.89 2.55
N ASP A 8 9.74 19.34 3.70
CA ASP A 8 9.40 19.83 5.05
C ASP A 8 7.90 20.10 5.26
N ILE A 9 7.02 19.23 4.71
CA ILE A 9 5.59 19.45 4.78
C ILE A 9 5.06 19.25 6.19
N CYS A 10 4.51 20.33 6.76
CA CYS A 10 3.79 20.28 8.02
C CYS A 10 2.35 20.74 7.85
N LYS A 11 1.42 20.06 8.56
CA LYS A 11 0.01 20.41 8.59
C LYS A 11 -0.60 20.17 9.96
N SER A 12 -1.32 21.16 10.45
CA SER A 12 -2.23 21.09 11.59
C SER A 12 -3.55 21.75 11.21
N TYR A 13 -4.67 21.28 11.77
CA TYR A 13 -5.99 21.87 11.56
C TYR A 13 -6.40 22.80 12.71
N ASP A 14 -5.91 22.55 13.90
CA ASP A 14 -6.25 23.26 15.13
C ASP A 14 -5.07 24.11 15.70
N GLY A 15 -3.92 24.04 15.05
CA GLY A 15 -2.69 24.70 15.49
C GLY A 15 -1.90 23.93 16.54
N GLU A 16 -2.46 22.91 17.16
CA GLU A 16 -1.83 22.12 18.22
C GLU A 16 -1.42 20.74 17.73
N ASN A 17 -2.36 20.01 17.09
CA ASN A 17 -2.12 18.65 16.64
C ASN A 17 -1.62 18.60 15.20
N GLN A 18 -0.36 18.23 15.00
CA GLN A 18 0.20 18.06 13.67
C GLN A 18 -0.23 16.73 13.05
N VAL A 19 -0.96 16.83 11.93
CA VAL A 19 -1.39 15.69 11.09
C VAL A 19 -0.27 15.28 10.14
N LEU A 20 0.52 16.24 9.65
CA LEU A 20 1.74 15.99 8.89
C LEU A 20 2.91 16.66 9.61
N LYS A 21 3.98 15.90 9.81
CA LYS A 21 5.14 16.28 10.62
C LYS A 21 6.40 16.16 9.78
N ASN A 22 6.82 17.27 9.17
CA ASN A 22 8.07 17.35 8.42
C ASN A 22 8.19 16.25 7.35
N ILE A 23 7.17 16.09 6.49
CA ILE A 23 7.15 15.08 5.45
C ILE A 23 8.14 15.42 4.35
N HIS A 24 9.00 14.44 4.05
CA HIS A 24 9.88 14.43 2.90
C HIS A 24 9.61 13.17 2.07
N LEU A 25 9.29 13.33 0.80
CA LEU A 25 9.25 12.20 -0.13
C LEU A 25 9.44 12.68 -1.56
N ASP A 26 9.90 11.76 -2.38
CA ASP A 26 10.19 11.97 -3.79
C ASP A 26 9.49 10.91 -4.64
N VAL A 27 8.92 11.34 -5.77
CA VAL A 27 8.27 10.47 -6.77
C VAL A 27 8.92 10.72 -8.11
N GLU A 28 9.35 9.66 -8.77
CA GLU A 28 9.92 9.74 -10.11
C GLU A 28 8.83 9.83 -11.19
N LYS A 29 9.19 10.35 -12.37
CA LYS A 29 8.25 10.49 -13.48
C LYS A 29 7.79 9.13 -13.99
N GLY A 30 6.47 8.94 -14.06
CA GLY A 30 5.85 7.69 -14.52
C GLY A 30 5.84 6.58 -13.48
N GLU A 31 6.28 6.84 -12.24
CA GLU A 31 6.25 5.92 -11.12
C GLU A 31 4.85 5.80 -10.53
N LEU A 32 4.46 4.61 -10.08
CA LEU A 32 3.30 4.39 -9.23
C LEU A 32 3.77 4.23 -7.78
N VAL A 33 3.54 5.27 -7.00
CA VAL A 33 3.91 5.33 -5.59
C VAL A 33 2.70 5.15 -4.71
N THR A 34 2.81 4.33 -3.67
CA THR A 34 1.75 4.16 -2.67
C THR A 34 2.09 4.84 -1.35
N LEU A 35 1.13 5.61 -0.83
CA LEU A 35 1.10 6.04 0.56
C LEU A 35 0.32 4.99 1.36
N LEU A 36 1.01 4.21 2.17
CA LEU A 36 0.46 3.11 2.96
C LEU A 36 0.50 3.47 4.45
N GLY A 37 -0.48 3.02 5.23
CA GLY A 37 -0.49 3.20 6.68
C GLY A 37 -1.88 3.14 7.29
N PRO A 38 -2.02 3.18 8.61
CA PRO A 38 -3.31 3.11 9.29
C PRO A 38 -4.21 4.31 8.99
N SER A 39 -5.50 4.18 9.30
CA SER A 39 -6.44 5.30 9.18
C SER A 39 -6.02 6.46 10.08
N GLY A 40 -6.17 7.70 9.58
CA GLY A 40 -5.83 8.91 10.34
C GLY A 40 -4.33 9.30 10.37
N CYS A 41 -3.42 8.53 9.74
CA CYS A 41 -1.98 8.88 9.76
C CYS A 41 -1.56 10.01 8.81
N GLY A 42 -2.50 10.66 8.08
CA GLY A 42 -2.22 11.84 7.26
C GLY A 42 -2.17 11.61 5.74
N LYS A 43 -2.34 10.39 5.21
CA LYS A 43 -2.26 10.04 3.77
C LYS A 43 -3.15 10.91 2.89
N SER A 44 -4.45 10.95 3.18
CA SER A 44 -5.42 11.75 2.40
C SER A 44 -5.19 13.26 2.55
N THR A 45 -4.66 13.71 3.70
CA THR A 45 -4.27 15.11 3.88
C THR A 45 -3.10 15.47 2.94
N LEU A 46 -2.06 14.63 2.91
CA LEU A 46 -0.91 14.82 2.01
C LEU A 46 -1.34 14.80 0.53
N LEU A 47 -2.23 13.85 0.17
CA LEU A 47 -2.78 13.76 -1.19
C LEU A 47 -3.60 15.00 -1.56
N ARG A 48 -4.41 15.53 -0.63
CA ARG A 48 -5.21 16.75 -0.84
C ARG A 48 -4.33 17.98 -0.96
N SER A 49 -3.24 18.05 -0.20
CA SER A 49 -2.27 19.15 -0.29
C SER A 49 -1.62 19.20 -1.68
N LEU A 50 -1.21 18.04 -2.22
CA LEU A 50 -0.69 17.97 -3.59
C LEU A 50 -1.72 18.41 -4.64
N ALA A 51 -2.98 18.04 -4.43
CA ALA A 51 -4.08 18.46 -5.32
C ALA A 51 -4.43 19.95 -5.22
N GLY A 52 -3.85 20.70 -4.27
CA GLY A 52 -4.22 22.09 -3.98
C GLY A 52 -5.62 22.24 -3.34
N LEU A 53 -6.14 21.15 -2.75
CA LEU A 53 -7.43 21.12 -2.05
C LEU A 53 -7.28 21.39 -0.55
N GLU A 54 -6.06 21.35 -0.04
CA GLU A 54 -5.73 21.55 1.35
C GLU A 54 -4.45 22.39 1.45
N GLN A 55 -4.46 23.47 2.21
CA GLN A 55 -3.28 24.29 2.43
C GLN A 55 -2.38 23.66 3.51
N ILE A 56 -1.09 23.66 3.27
CA ILE A 56 -0.08 23.25 4.26
C ILE A 56 0.29 24.44 5.15
N ASN A 57 0.81 24.17 6.37
CA ASN A 57 1.26 25.24 7.26
C ASN A 57 2.70 25.66 6.97
N SER A 58 3.54 24.73 6.52
CA SER A 58 4.91 25.01 6.11
C SER A 58 5.41 23.93 5.13
N GLY A 59 6.51 24.22 4.47
CA GLY A 59 7.14 23.35 3.48
C GLY A 59 6.84 23.77 2.05
N ARG A 60 7.20 22.92 1.09
CA ARG A 60 7.00 23.16 -0.34
C ARG A 60 6.64 21.88 -1.08
N ILE A 61 5.78 22.01 -2.08
CA ILE A 61 5.42 20.93 -3.02
C ILE A 61 5.91 21.34 -4.40
N ILE A 62 6.80 20.54 -4.99
CA ILE A 62 7.40 20.82 -6.29
C ILE A 62 6.90 19.76 -7.28
N LEU A 63 6.44 20.17 -8.44
CA LEU A 63 6.04 19.31 -9.56
C LEU A 63 6.77 19.75 -10.84
N ASP A 64 7.54 18.83 -11.43
CA ASP A 64 8.29 19.07 -12.67
C ASP A 64 9.20 20.33 -12.53
N GLY A 65 9.88 20.45 -11.38
CA GLY A 65 10.76 21.57 -11.05
C GLY A 65 10.05 22.88 -10.72
N LYS A 66 8.72 22.91 -10.66
CA LYS A 66 7.93 24.11 -10.34
C LYS A 66 7.29 23.99 -8.97
N ASP A 67 7.41 25.02 -8.15
CA ASP A 67 6.69 25.13 -6.89
C ASP A 67 5.19 25.28 -7.17
N ILE A 68 4.40 24.33 -6.66
CA ILE A 68 2.94 24.30 -6.80
C ILE A 68 2.21 24.43 -5.47
N THR A 69 2.91 24.78 -4.41
CA THR A 69 2.37 24.84 -3.03
C THR A 69 1.08 25.64 -2.94
N ASP A 70 1.04 26.80 -3.59
CA ASP A 70 -0.12 27.71 -3.58
C ASP A 70 -0.85 27.78 -4.93
N VAL A 71 -0.60 26.82 -5.83
CA VAL A 71 -1.24 26.80 -7.16
C VAL A 71 -2.68 26.31 -7.03
N PRO A 72 -3.69 27.05 -7.57
CA PRO A 72 -5.08 26.61 -7.55
C PRO A 72 -5.28 25.27 -8.28
N VAL A 73 -6.16 24.42 -7.73
CA VAL A 73 -6.50 23.07 -8.23
C VAL A 73 -6.66 23.00 -9.77
N GLN A 74 -7.35 23.98 -10.34
CA GLN A 74 -7.67 24.00 -11.78
C GLN A 74 -6.44 24.15 -12.68
N LYS A 75 -5.33 24.64 -12.15
CA LYS A 75 -4.08 24.90 -12.90
C LYS A 75 -2.98 23.85 -12.63
N GLY A 76 -3.20 22.94 -11.68
CA GLY A 76 -2.17 21.96 -11.25
C GLY A 76 -1.91 20.85 -12.26
N GLY A 77 -2.81 20.60 -13.21
CA GLY A 77 -2.67 19.48 -14.15
C GLY A 77 -2.74 18.11 -13.45
N ILE A 78 -3.49 18.03 -12.36
CA ILE A 78 -3.60 16.85 -11.49
C ILE A 78 -5.01 16.27 -11.63
N GLY A 79 -5.09 14.98 -11.98
CA GLY A 79 -6.34 14.21 -11.97
C GLY A 79 -6.51 13.53 -10.61
N LYS A 80 -7.73 13.57 -10.06
CA LYS A 80 -8.03 12.91 -8.79
C LYS A 80 -9.25 12.01 -8.89
N VAL A 81 -9.13 10.78 -8.37
CA VAL A 81 -10.23 9.85 -8.12
C VAL A 81 -10.47 9.83 -6.61
N PHE A 82 -11.71 10.09 -6.19
CA PHE A 82 -12.12 10.14 -4.79
C PHE A 82 -12.61 8.76 -4.34
N GLN A 83 -12.55 8.49 -3.05
CA GLN A 83 -12.96 7.23 -2.41
C GLN A 83 -14.40 6.82 -2.75
N GLN A 84 -15.33 7.77 -2.85
CA GLN A 84 -16.74 7.52 -3.20
C GLN A 84 -17.05 7.74 -4.69
N TYR A 85 -16.03 7.66 -5.58
CA TYR A 85 -16.12 7.85 -7.03
C TYR A 85 -16.66 9.22 -7.47
N SER A 86 -17.53 9.85 -6.70
CA SER A 86 -18.11 11.20 -6.91
C SER A 86 -18.62 11.43 -8.34
N LEU A 87 -19.35 10.42 -8.89
CA LEU A 87 -19.96 10.54 -10.21
C LEU A 87 -21.17 11.46 -10.16
N PHE A 88 -21.39 12.20 -11.26
CA PHE A 88 -22.59 12.99 -11.45
C PHE A 88 -23.76 12.05 -11.76
N GLN A 89 -24.69 11.91 -10.82
CA GLN A 89 -25.79 10.94 -10.88
C GLN A 89 -26.81 11.24 -12.00
N ASN A 90 -26.90 12.48 -12.43
CA ASN A 90 -27.77 12.97 -13.51
C ASN A 90 -27.11 12.95 -14.89
N MET A 91 -25.92 12.38 -15.01
CA MET A 91 -25.15 12.23 -16.24
C MET A 91 -24.84 10.76 -16.50
N ASN A 92 -24.92 10.33 -17.76
CA ASN A 92 -24.48 9.01 -18.17
C ASN A 92 -22.94 8.88 -18.18
N VAL A 93 -22.41 7.71 -18.54
CA VAL A 93 -20.96 7.43 -18.57
C VAL A 93 -20.23 8.42 -19.48
N GLU A 94 -20.69 8.57 -20.72
CA GLU A 94 -20.08 9.47 -21.71
C GLU A 94 -20.08 10.92 -21.22
N GLU A 95 -21.19 11.38 -20.64
CA GLU A 95 -21.31 12.74 -20.10
C GLU A 95 -20.43 12.98 -18.88
N ASN A 96 -20.34 12.02 -17.97
CA ASN A 96 -19.43 12.06 -16.82
C ASN A 96 -17.98 12.22 -17.28
N ILE A 97 -17.54 11.42 -18.25
CA ILE A 97 -16.17 11.47 -18.77
C ILE A 97 -15.93 12.77 -19.52
N ALA A 98 -16.88 13.21 -20.36
CA ALA A 98 -16.76 14.44 -21.16
C ALA A 98 -16.80 15.73 -20.34
N PHE A 99 -17.24 15.69 -19.08
CA PHE A 99 -17.53 16.87 -18.27
C PHE A 99 -16.35 17.86 -18.19
N GLY A 100 -15.17 17.36 -17.82
CA GLY A 100 -13.96 18.20 -17.71
C GLY A 100 -13.54 18.82 -19.04
N LEU A 101 -13.63 18.07 -20.14
CA LEU A 101 -13.31 18.55 -21.48
C LEU A 101 -14.28 19.66 -21.95
N LYS A 102 -15.57 19.54 -21.62
CA LYS A 102 -16.57 20.57 -21.89
C LYS A 102 -16.28 21.87 -21.14
N ILE A 103 -15.90 21.79 -19.86
CA ILE A 103 -15.50 22.96 -19.05
C ILE A 103 -14.24 23.62 -19.62
N ALA A 104 -13.28 22.81 -20.08
CA ALA A 104 -12.06 23.28 -20.72
C ALA A 104 -12.30 23.82 -22.14
N LYS A 105 -13.55 23.80 -22.64
CA LYS A 105 -13.96 24.27 -23.98
C LYS A 105 -13.21 23.61 -25.12
N VAL A 106 -12.89 22.30 -24.96
CA VAL A 106 -12.30 21.50 -26.04
C VAL A 106 -13.27 21.33 -27.18
N ASP A 107 -12.78 21.23 -28.42
CA ASP A 107 -13.62 21.03 -29.61
C ASP A 107 -14.45 19.73 -29.50
N LYS A 108 -15.71 19.80 -30.04
CA LYS A 108 -16.67 18.69 -29.93
C LYS A 108 -16.16 17.38 -30.55
N ASN A 109 -15.45 17.44 -31.68
CA ASN A 109 -14.93 16.25 -32.34
C ASN A 109 -13.79 15.63 -31.53
N GLN A 110 -12.94 16.48 -30.94
CA GLN A 110 -11.88 16.02 -30.03
C GLN A 110 -12.46 15.43 -28.74
N ILE A 111 -13.53 16.01 -28.19
CA ILE A 111 -14.24 15.44 -27.03
C ILE A 111 -14.71 14.03 -27.35
N ALA A 112 -15.41 13.81 -28.47
CA ALA A 112 -15.91 12.49 -28.83
C ALA A 112 -14.79 11.45 -28.94
N GLN A 113 -13.69 11.80 -29.60
CA GLN A 113 -12.53 10.90 -29.75
C GLN A 113 -11.85 10.56 -28.41
N LYS A 114 -11.62 11.59 -27.57
CA LYS A 114 -10.98 11.39 -26.25
C LYS A 114 -11.85 10.55 -25.32
N VAL A 115 -13.14 10.81 -25.30
CA VAL A 115 -14.11 10.06 -24.47
C VAL A 115 -14.19 8.61 -24.91
N GLN A 116 -14.30 8.35 -26.23
CA GLN A 116 -14.34 7.00 -26.77
C GLN A 116 -13.07 6.22 -26.38
N ARG A 117 -11.89 6.82 -26.58
CA ARG A 117 -10.62 6.22 -26.17
C ARG A 117 -10.56 5.94 -24.68
N ALA A 118 -11.03 6.86 -23.83
CA ALA A 118 -11.05 6.65 -22.38
C ALA A 118 -11.99 5.50 -21.97
N ILE A 119 -13.15 5.36 -22.63
CA ILE A 119 -14.11 4.27 -22.43
C ILE A 119 -13.46 2.91 -22.78
N GLU A 120 -12.78 2.83 -23.92
CA GLU A 120 -12.05 1.63 -24.36
C GLU A 120 -10.94 1.25 -23.37
N MET A 121 -10.14 2.22 -22.91
CA MET A 121 -9.06 1.98 -21.95
C MET A 121 -9.54 1.36 -20.64
N VAL A 122 -10.75 1.68 -20.20
CA VAL A 122 -11.30 1.17 -18.94
C VAL A 122 -12.32 0.03 -19.14
N ASP A 123 -12.46 -0.53 -20.35
CA ASP A 123 -13.38 -1.62 -20.72
C ASP A 123 -14.85 -1.31 -20.34
N LEU A 124 -15.34 -0.17 -20.76
CA LEU A 124 -16.73 0.27 -20.59
C LEU A 124 -17.49 0.43 -21.93
N VAL A 125 -16.97 -0.20 -23.00
CA VAL A 125 -17.65 -0.24 -24.30
C VAL A 125 -19.01 -0.91 -24.16
N GLY A 126 -20.07 -0.24 -24.67
CA GLY A 126 -21.46 -0.67 -24.52
C GLY A 126 -22.21 -0.06 -23.34
N GLU A 127 -21.49 0.62 -22.43
CA GLU A 127 -22.08 1.28 -21.24
C GLU A 127 -22.16 2.81 -21.37
N GLU A 128 -21.90 3.37 -22.56
CA GLU A 128 -21.77 4.81 -22.79
C GLU A 128 -22.99 5.61 -22.32
N LYS A 129 -24.18 5.03 -22.48
CA LYS A 129 -25.47 5.65 -22.13
C LYS A 129 -26.01 5.25 -20.76
N SER A 130 -25.33 4.33 -20.06
CA SER A 130 -25.73 3.89 -18.72
C SER A 130 -25.49 5.00 -17.70
N TYR A 131 -26.43 5.16 -16.76
CA TYR A 131 -26.33 6.09 -15.64
C TYR A 131 -25.63 5.40 -14.45
N PRO A 132 -25.01 6.16 -13.51
CA PRO A 132 -24.32 5.56 -12.36
C PRO A 132 -25.16 4.55 -11.56
N SER A 133 -26.46 4.78 -11.42
CA SER A 133 -27.38 3.87 -10.72
C SER A 133 -27.59 2.51 -11.42
N GLN A 134 -27.22 2.39 -12.67
CA GLN A 134 -27.32 1.17 -13.47
C GLN A 134 -26.02 0.36 -13.48
N LEU A 135 -24.93 0.95 -12.94
CA LEU A 135 -23.59 0.40 -12.97
C LEU A 135 -23.22 -0.29 -11.64
N SER A 136 -22.48 -1.38 -11.73
CA SER A 136 -21.81 -1.96 -10.56
C SER A 136 -20.78 -1.01 -9.96
N GLY A 137 -20.40 -1.21 -8.68
CA GLY A 137 -19.37 -0.39 -8.03
C GLY A 137 -18.05 -0.34 -8.80
N GLY A 138 -17.61 -1.47 -9.36
CA GLY A 138 -16.41 -1.52 -10.19
C GLY A 138 -16.56 -0.80 -11.53
N GLN A 139 -17.75 -0.80 -12.15
CA GLN A 139 -18.02 0.01 -13.35
C GLN A 139 -18.01 1.49 -13.00
N GLN A 140 -18.65 1.90 -11.90
CA GLN A 140 -18.62 3.29 -11.43
C GLN A 140 -17.19 3.77 -11.18
N GLN A 141 -16.34 2.94 -10.58
CA GLN A 141 -14.93 3.26 -10.39
C GLN A 141 -14.20 3.45 -11.72
N ARG A 142 -14.43 2.56 -12.69
CA ARG A 142 -13.83 2.68 -14.02
C ARG A 142 -14.26 3.98 -14.72
N VAL A 143 -15.51 4.41 -14.55
CA VAL A 143 -15.96 5.73 -15.03
C VAL A 143 -15.20 6.87 -14.34
N ALA A 144 -14.98 6.78 -13.02
CA ALA A 144 -14.23 7.80 -12.29
C ALA A 144 -12.76 7.89 -12.74
N ILE A 145 -12.13 6.74 -13.01
CA ILE A 145 -10.77 6.69 -13.57
C ILE A 145 -10.76 7.30 -14.98
N ALA A 146 -11.67 6.89 -15.86
CA ALA A 146 -11.78 7.44 -17.22
C ALA A 146 -11.97 8.96 -17.22
N ARG A 147 -12.83 9.48 -16.33
CA ARG A 147 -13.03 10.92 -16.13
C ARG A 147 -11.77 11.66 -15.68
N ALA A 148 -10.94 11.01 -14.84
CA ALA A 148 -9.69 11.60 -14.38
C ALA A 148 -8.61 11.60 -15.46
N ILE A 149 -8.49 10.51 -16.25
CA ILE A 149 -7.43 10.39 -17.28
C ILE A 149 -7.74 11.07 -18.59
N VAL A 150 -9.03 11.29 -18.94
CA VAL A 150 -9.42 11.90 -20.22
C VAL A 150 -8.86 13.32 -20.41
N MET A 151 -8.55 14.00 -19.32
CA MET A 151 -7.90 15.30 -19.28
C MET A 151 -6.39 15.25 -19.51
N GLU A 152 -5.82 14.05 -19.66
CA GLU A 152 -4.37 13.82 -19.82
C GLU A 152 -3.54 14.49 -18.70
N PRO A 153 -3.85 14.20 -17.43
CA PRO A 153 -3.18 14.88 -16.33
C PRO A 153 -1.71 14.48 -16.23
N LYS A 154 -0.87 15.35 -15.68
CA LYS A 154 0.53 15.06 -15.36
C LYS A 154 0.68 14.06 -14.24
N VAL A 155 -0.23 14.11 -13.27
CA VAL A 155 -0.26 13.27 -12.06
C VAL A 155 -1.68 12.76 -11.85
N LEU A 156 -1.80 11.47 -11.51
CA LEU A 156 -3.06 10.83 -11.14
C LEU A 156 -3.03 10.51 -9.64
N LEU A 157 -4.01 10.99 -8.91
CA LEU A 157 -4.19 10.74 -7.48
C LEU A 157 -5.38 9.79 -7.26
N LEU A 158 -5.14 8.69 -6.58
CA LEU A 158 -6.12 7.65 -6.28
C LEU A 158 -6.27 7.54 -4.75
N ASP A 159 -7.38 8.05 -4.21
CA ASP A 159 -7.65 8.11 -2.76
C ASP A 159 -8.53 6.94 -2.35
N GLU A 160 -7.93 5.86 -1.83
CA GLU A 160 -8.56 4.59 -1.45
C GLU A 160 -9.56 4.05 -2.50
N PRO A 161 -9.17 3.95 -3.78
CA PRO A 161 -10.12 3.69 -4.86
C PRO A 161 -10.73 2.29 -4.79
N LEU A 162 -10.16 1.34 -4.05
CA LEU A 162 -10.57 -0.06 -4.03
C LEU A 162 -11.28 -0.47 -2.72
N SER A 163 -11.46 0.45 -1.77
CA SER A 163 -11.94 0.15 -0.42
C SER A 163 -13.38 -0.40 -0.35
N ALA A 164 -14.23 -0.06 -1.32
CA ALA A 164 -15.65 -0.44 -1.35
C ALA A 164 -15.96 -1.61 -2.31
N ILE A 165 -14.94 -2.38 -2.72
CA ILE A 165 -15.06 -3.38 -3.78
C ILE A 165 -14.76 -4.78 -3.23
N ASP A 166 -15.52 -5.79 -3.69
CA ASP A 166 -15.28 -7.20 -3.36
C ASP A 166 -13.92 -7.71 -3.85
N ALA A 167 -13.42 -8.77 -3.22
CA ALA A 167 -12.04 -9.25 -3.42
C ALA A 167 -11.76 -9.71 -4.87
N LYS A 168 -12.75 -10.28 -5.58
CA LYS A 168 -12.55 -10.74 -6.96
C LYS A 168 -12.42 -9.56 -7.91
N LEU A 169 -13.37 -8.64 -7.84
CA LEU A 169 -13.40 -7.44 -8.68
C LEU A 169 -12.22 -6.51 -8.37
N ARG A 170 -11.76 -6.48 -7.11
CA ARG A 170 -10.60 -5.70 -6.68
C ARG A 170 -9.34 -6.06 -7.46
N ARG A 171 -9.04 -7.37 -7.63
CA ARG A 171 -7.88 -7.85 -8.41
C ARG A 171 -7.94 -7.42 -9.87
N GLU A 172 -9.10 -7.58 -10.50
CA GLU A 172 -9.32 -7.15 -11.89
C GLU A 172 -9.08 -5.65 -12.07
N LEU A 173 -9.52 -4.85 -11.09
CA LEU A 173 -9.33 -3.39 -11.11
C LEU A 173 -7.88 -2.97 -10.83
N GLN A 174 -7.17 -3.67 -9.95
CA GLN A 174 -5.73 -3.44 -9.72
C GLN A 174 -4.94 -3.62 -11.01
N GLU A 175 -5.14 -4.75 -11.71
CA GLU A 175 -4.49 -5.02 -12.99
C GLU A 175 -4.84 -3.95 -14.04
N LYS A 176 -6.10 -3.52 -14.07
CA LYS A 176 -6.57 -2.48 -14.99
C LYS A 176 -5.92 -1.13 -14.72
N ILE A 177 -5.93 -0.67 -13.47
CA ILE A 177 -5.29 0.60 -13.06
C ILE A 177 -3.82 0.57 -13.45
N LYS A 178 -3.12 -0.52 -13.14
CA LYS A 178 -1.69 -0.69 -13.44
C LYS A 178 -1.42 -0.69 -14.96
N ARG A 179 -2.30 -1.33 -15.74
CA ARG A 179 -2.23 -1.33 -17.21
C ARG A 179 -2.38 0.09 -17.76
N VAL A 180 -3.43 0.81 -17.36
CA VAL A 180 -3.70 2.19 -17.77
C VAL A 180 -2.55 3.13 -17.40
N GLN A 181 -2.05 3.02 -16.17
CA GLN A 181 -0.92 3.82 -15.68
C GLN A 181 0.34 3.61 -16.54
N LYS A 182 0.68 2.35 -16.85
CA LYS A 182 1.83 2.00 -17.70
C LYS A 182 1.67 2.45 -19.14
N GLU A 183 0.48 2.26 -19.73
CA GLU A 183 0.20 2.65 -21.10
C GLU A 183 0.32 4.17 -21.30
N LEU A 184 -0.22 4.94 -20.36
CA LEU A 184 -0.19 6.39 -20.39
C LEU A 184 1.08 6.99 -19.79
N LYS A 185 1.92 6.19 -19.11
CA LYS A 185 3.12 6.64 -18.38
C LYS A 185 2.83 7.79 -17.41
N ILE A 186 1.64 7.78 -16.79
CA ILE A 186 1.22 8.81 -15.84
C ILE A 186 1.88 8.54 -14.48
N THR A 187 2.48 9.57 -13.89
CA THR A 187 2.93 9.52 -12.49
C THR A 187 1.72 9.38 -11.58
N THR A 188 1.69 8.36 -10.73
CA THR A 188 0.50 8.04 -9.94
C THR A 188 0.83 7.95 -8.45
N ILE A 189 0.02 8.62 -7.62
CA ILE A 189 0.04 8.42 -6.17
C ILE A 189 -1.24 7.71 -5.77
N PHE A 190 -1.06 6.53 -5.20
CA PHE A 190 -2.11 5.64 -4.71
C PHE A 190 -2.15 5.68 -3.20
N VAL A 191 -3.31 5.86 -2.60
CA VAL A 191 -3.50 5.82 -1.15
C VAL A 191 -4.27 4.58 -0.78
N THR A 192 -3.78 3.81 0.16
CA THR A 192 -4.48 2.66 0.73
C THR A 192 -4.06 2.41 2.18
N HIS A 193 -4.86 1.63 2.89
CA HIS A 193 -4.50 1.01 4.17
C HIS A 193 -4.32 -0.52 4.03
N ASP A 194 -4.56 -1.06 2.83
CA ASP A 194 -4.43 -2.48 2.50
C ASP A 194 -2.99 -2.77 2.03
N GLN A 195 -2.32 -3.70 2.71
CA GLN A 195 -0.94 -4.07 2.44
C GLN A 195 -0.81 -4.81 1.10
N ASP A 196 -1.76 -5.72 0.80
CA ASP A 196 -1.74 -6.49 -0.45
C ASP A 196 -1.87 -5.55 -1.65
N GLU A 197 -2.73 -4.55 -1.55
CA GLU A 197 -2.85 -3.52 -2.60
C GLU A 197 -1.52 -2.80 -2.81
N ALA A 198 -0.88 -2.33 -1.74
CA ALA A 198 0.38 -1.63 -1.82
C ALA A 198 1.49 -2.51 -2.42
N MET A 199 1.60 -3.76 -1.98
CA MET A 199 2.61 -4.71 -2.47
C MET A 199 2.43 -5.06 -3.96
N ILE A 200 1.18 -5.23 -4.43
CA ILE A 200 0.88 -5.60 -5.81
C ILE A 200 1.02 -4.40 -6.77
N MET A 201 0.58 -3.22 -6.33
CA MET A 201 0.43 -2.07 -7.20
C MET A 201 1.71 -1.28 -7.43
N SER A 202 2.55 -1.14 -6.40
CA SER A 202 3.53 -0.07 -6.31
C SER A 202 4.88 -0.41 -6.94
N ASP A 203 5.51 0.61 -7.50
CA ASP A 203 6.95 0.61 -7.77
C ASP A 203 7.70 1.00 -6.48
N LYS A 204 7.11 1.91 -5.69
CA LYS A 204 7.65 2.37 -4.40
C LYS A 204 6.51 2.60 -3.39
N ILE A 205 6.77 2.28 -2.13
CA ILE A 205 5.83 2.47 -1.02
C ILE A 205 6.45 3.44 -0.02
N HIS A 206 5.66 4.40 0.46
CA HIS A 206 5.95 5.21 1.63
C HIS A 206 5.00 4.79 2.75
N LEU A 207 5.54 4.11 3.77
CA LEU A 207 4.81 3.72 4.95
C LEU A 207 4.69 4.92 5.89
N MET A 208 3.46 5.33 6.16
CA MET A 208 3.14 6.47 7.04
C MET A 208 2.62 6.00 8.39
N ASN A 209 3.10 6.63 9.45
CA ASN A 209 2.60 6.41 10.81
C ASN A 209 2.60 7.74 11.58
N GLY A 210 1.52 8.07 12.27
CA GLY A 210 1.44 9.24 13.17
C GLY A 210 1.87 10.58 12.55
N GLY A 211 1.71 10.74 11.24
CA GLY A 211 2.04 11.96 10.51
C GLY A 211 3.48 12.04 9.99
N ILE A 212 4.26 10.98 10.08
CA ILE A 212 5.63 10.90 9.51
C ILE A 212 5.73 9.79 8.47
N ILE A 213 6.78 9.81 7.66
CA ILE A 213 7.19 8.68 6.83
C ILE A 213 8.08 7.78 7.69
N GLU A 214 7.57 6.61 8.03
CA GLU A 214 8.27 5.62 8.84
C GLU A 214 9.38 4.91 8.05
N GLN A 215 9.02 4.48 6.84
CA GLN A 215 9.92 3.79 5.92
C GLN A 215 9.51 4.03 4.47
N SER A 216 10.49 4.06 3.59
CA SER A 216 10.27 4.14 2.14
C SER A 216 11.15 3.13 1.42
N GLY A 217 10.63 2.48 0.39
CA GLY A 217 11.37 1.52 -0.41
C GLY A 217 10.48 0.83 -1.43
N ASN A 218 11.05 -0.10 -2.20
CA ASN A 218 10.25 -0.98 -3.04
C ASN A 218 9.48 -2.01 -2.18
N PRO A 219 8.43 -2.66 -2.71
CA PRO A 219 7.61 -3.60 -1.94
C PRO A 219 8.43 -4.73 -1.28
N VAL A 220 9.39 -5.31 -2.00
CA VAL A 220 10.22 -6.40 -1.47
C VAL A 220 11.09 -5.92 -0.31
N GLU A 221 11.69 -4.75 -0.44
CA GLU A 221 12.55 -4.16 0.60
C GLU A 221 11.77 -3.87 1.89
N LEU A 222 10.57 -3.26 1.78
CA LEU A 222 9.73 -3.01 2.94
C LEU A 222 9.32 -4.31 3.65
N TYR A 223 9.01 -5.34 2.86
CA TYR A 223 8.62 -6.63 3.40
C TYR A 223 9.79 -7.39 4.02
N THR A 224 10.99 -7.33 3.45
CA THR A 224 12.12 -8.15 3.91
C THR A 224 13.02 -7.45 4.93
N HIS A 225 13.00 -6.11 4.99
CA HIS A 225 13.88 -5.32 5.86
C HIS A 225 13.10 -4.21 6.57
N PRO A 226 12.16 -4.54 7.46
CA PRO A 226 11.47 -3.54 8.26
C PRO A 226 12.47 -2.81 9.17
N VAL A 227 12.35 -1.48 9.27
CA VAL A 227 13.28 -0.66 10.05
C VAL A 227 12.86 -0.47 11.50
N SER A 228 11.59 -0.72 11.82
CA SER A 228 11.02 -0.51 13.15
C SER A 228 9.99 -1.59 13.50
N LYS A 229 9.64 -1.64 14.78
CA LYS A 229 8.59 -2.51 15.29
C LYS A 229 7.26 -2.27 14.56
N PHE A 230 6.90 -0.98 14.38
CA PHE A 230 5.70 -0.63 13.62
C PHE A 230 5.73 -1.19 12.19
N ALA A 231 6.84 -1.00 11.46
CA ALA A 231 6.98 -1.49 10.10
C ALA A 231 6.85 -3.02 10.04
N ALA A 232 7.51 -3.74 10.95
CA ALA A 232 7.46 -5.20 11.03
C ALA A 232 6.05 -5.72 11.35
N GLU A 233 5.36 -5.10 12.32
CA GLU A 233 3.98 -5.48 12.68
C GLU A 233 2.99 -5.17 11.56
N PHE A 234 3.14 -4.00 10.94
CA PHE A 234 2.19 -3.53 9.94
C PHE A 234 2.35 -4.26 8.59
N ILE A 235 3.58 -4.47 8.11
CA ILE A 235 3.83 -5.02 6.76
C ILE A 235 3.82 -6.55 6.72
N GLY A 236 4.46 -7.23 7.67
CA GLY A 236 4.79 -8.65 7.52
C GLY A 236 4.26 -9.56 8.62
N HIS A 237 3.48 -9.06 9.58
CA HIS A 237 3.03 -9.86 10.73
C HIS A 237 4.16 -10.62 11.43
N TYR A 238 5.35 -10.04 11.48
CA TYR A 238 6.55 -10.63 12.04
C TYR A 238 6.36 -11.11 13.48
N ASN A 239 7.12 -12.11 13.88
CA ASN A 239 7.40 -12.36 15.29
C ASN A 239 8.33 -11.25 15.78
N ILE A 240 7.88 -10.47 16.74
CA ILE A 240 8.69 -9.42 17.35
C ILE A 240 9.06 -9.90 18.75
N LEU A 241 10.35 -9.98 18.99
CA LEU A 241 10.93 -10.44 20.23
C LEU A 241 11.79 -9.34 20.82
N ASP A 242 11.68 -9.15 22.12
CA ASP A 242 12.68 -8.37 22.84
C ASP A 242 13.96 -9.19 23.08
N ASN A 243 14.99 -8.50 23.55
CA ASN A 243 16.28 -9.12 23.82
C ASN A 243 16.19 -10.28 24.84
N HIS A 244 15.35 -10.15 25.86
CA HIS A 244 15.17 -11.19 26.88
C HIS A 244 14.50 -12.43 26.29
N GLN A 245 13.45 -12.27 25.51
CA GLN A 245 12.77 -13.37 24.82
C GLN A 245 13.72 -14.11 23.87
N LEU A 246 14.47 -13.35 23.08
CA LEU A 246 15.41 -13.96 22.13
C LEU A 246 16.56 -14.70 22.84
N LYS A 247 17.11 -14.17 23.94
CA LYS A 247 18.09 -14.85 24.78
C LYS A 247 17.53 -16.09 25.46
N THR A 248 16.24 -16.11 25.81
CA THR A 248 15.57 -17.31 26.33
C THR A 248 15.57 -18.44 25.30
N LEU A 249 15.32 -18.13 24.03
CA LEU A 249 15.33 -19.11 22.94
C LEU A 249 16.75 -19.51 22.54
N LEU A 250 17.68 -18.56 22.53
CA LEU A 250 19.04 -18.71 22.01
C LEU A 250 20.10 -18.26 23.06
N PRO A 251 20.24 -18.97 24.19
CA PRO A 251 21.05 -18.52 25.34
C PRO A 251 22.56 -18.45 25.06
N LYS A 252 23.02 -19.06 23.97
CA LYS A 252 24.45 -19.06 23.59
C LYS A 252 24.84 -17.91 22.66
N GLN A 253 23.86 -17.06 22.28
CA GLN A 253 24.09 -15.96 21.35
C GLN A 253 24.01 -14.62 22.07
N ASP A 254 24.83 -13.68 21.63
CA ASP A 254 24.78 -12.30 22.11
C ASP A 254 23.94 -11.45 21.15
N PHE A 255 23.04 -10.66 21.73
CA PHE A 255 22.14 -9.78 21.03
C PHE A 255 22.20 -8.38 21.64
N ASP A 256 22.50 -7.37 20.80
CA ASP A 256 22.79 -6.00 21.28
C ASP A 256 21.62 -5.03 21.13
N ASN A 257 20.60 -5.38 20.31
CA ASN A 257 19.44 -4.53 20.09
C ASN A 257 18.29 -4.83 21.07
N HIS A 258 17.38 -3.85 21.21
CA HIS A 258 16.21 -4.01 22.08
C HIS A 258 15.16 -4.94 21.48
N TYR A 259 14.94 -4.87 20.15
CA TYR A 259 13.93 -5.65 19.44
C TYR A 259 14.50 -6.34 18.20
N TYR A 260 13.91 -7.50 17.91
CA TYR A 260 14.23 -8.33 16.75
C TYR A 260 12.96 -8.79 16.07
N ALA A 261 12.97 -8.84 14.75
CA ALA A 261 11.85 -9.28 13.91
C ALA A 261 12.24 -10.54 13.15
N ILE A 262 11.36 -11.56 13.17
CA ILE A 262 11.55 -12.83 12.47
C ILE A 262 10.28 -13.13 11.67
N ARG A 263 10.43 -13.33 10.36
CA ARG A 263 9.28 -13.64 9.51
C ARG A 263 8.76 -15.05 9.78
N PRO A 264 7.43 -15.23 9.93
CA PRO A 264 6.85 -16.55 10.19
C PRO A 264 7.20 -17.60 9.15
N GLU A 265 7.29 -17.23 7.87
CA GLU A 265 7.61 -18.15 6.77
C GLU A 265 9.08 -18.56 6.70
N THR A 266 9.96 -17.87 7.44
CA THR A 266 11.38 -18.24 7.54
C THR A 266 11.68 -19.19 8.71
N ILE A 267 10.68 -19.48 9.54
CA ILE A 267 10.79 -20.38 10.68
C ILE A 267 10.42 -21.79 10.21
N SER A 268 11.39 -22.69 10.19
CA SER A 268 11.17 -24.11 9.89
C SER A 268 10.70 -24.89 11.11
N ILE A 269 9.86 -25.92 10.87
CA ILE A 269 9.37 -26.84 11.91
C ILE A 269 9.60 -28.27 11.44
N GLN A 270 10.13 -29.13 12.33
CA GLN A 270 10.43 -30.53 12.04
C GLN A 270 10.13 -31.42 13.24
N ASN A 271 9.91 -32.73 13.00
CA ASN A 271 9.75 -33.75 14.05
C ASN A 271 11.07 -34.13 14.75
N GLU A 272 12.17 -33.96 14.04
CA GLU A 272 13.50 -34.39 14.51
C GLU A 272 14.41 -33.17 14.73
N PRO A 273 15.42 -33.29 15.61
CA PRO A 273 16.40 -32.22 15.83
C PRO A 273 17.08 -31.78 14.53
N ILE A 274 17.17 -30.48 14.31
CA ILE A 274 17.85 -29.90 13.14
C ILE A 274 19.36 -30.00 13.37
N GLN A 275 20.06 -30.73 12.51
CA GLN A 275 21.51 -30.99 12.63
C GLN A 275 22.37 -29.96 11.88
N ASP A 276 21.76 -29.00 11.19
CA ASP A 276 22.50 -27.96 10.47
C ASP A 276 23.13 -26.95 11.43
N GLN A 277 24.45 -26.82 11.37
CA GLN A 277 25.22 -25.90 12.23
C GLN A 277 24.96 -24.41 11.89
N ASN A 278 24.39 -24.12 10.72
CA ASN A 278 24.06 -22.77 10.30
C ASN A 278 22.63 -22.35 10.71
N VAL A 279 21.91 -23.21 11.42
CA VAL A 279 20.54 -22.97 11.85
C VAL A 279 20.46 -23.01 13.38
N TYR A 280 19.95 -21.97 14.00
CA TYR A 280 19.61 -21.99 15.40
C TYR A 280 18.41 -22.91 15.63
N SER A 281 18.57 -23.95 16.42
CA SER A 281 17.52 -24.93 16.67
C SER A 281 17.19 -25.06 18.15
N PHE A 282 15.90 -25.13 18.45
CA PHE A 282 15.37 -25.34 19.79
C PHE A 282 14.04 -26.09 19.78
N GLU A 283 13.64 -26.62 20.95
CA GLU A 283 12.39 -27.34 21.10
C GLU A 283 11.20 -26.38 21.27
N ALA A 284 10.06 -26.77 20.73
CA ALA A 284 8.79 -26.05 20.88
C ALA A 284 7.63 -27.05 21.00
N LYS A 285 6.50 -26.54 21.50
CA LYS A 285 5.24 -27.26 21.52
C LYS A 285 4.24 -26.54 20.65
N VAL A 286 3.56 -27.26 19.77
CA VAL A 286 2.46 -26.69 18.96
C VAL A 286 1.30 -26.38 19.89
N SER A 287 0.92 -25.10 19.96
CA SER A 287 -0.25 -24.68 20.73
C SER A 287 -1.53 -24.86 19.94
N HIS A 288 -1.55 -24.37 18.71
CA HIS A 288 -2.64 -24.57 17.74
C HIS A 288 -2.14 -24.23 16.33
N TYR A 289 -2.97 -24.55 15.31
CA TYR A 289 -2.70 -24.14 13.95
C TYR A 289 -3.99 -23.66 13.26
N ILE A 290 -3.81 -22.80 12.23
CA ILE A 290 -4.89 -22.29 11.38
C ILE A 290 -4.52 -22.54 9.93
N SER A 291 -5.45 -23.17 9.17
CA SER A 291 -5.30 -23.32 7.72
C SER A 291 -5.86 -22.10 7.01
N ARG A 292 -5.05 -21.50 6.15
CA ARG A 292 -5.44 -20.41 5.23
C ARG A 292 -5.24 -20.86 3.78
N GLY A 293 -6.09 -21.79 3.33
CA GLY A 293 -5.96 -22.39 2.00
C GLY A 293 -4.69 -23.24 1.87
N ASN A 294 -3.71 -22.76 1.14
CA ASN A 294 -2.44 -23.45 0.90
C ASN A 294 -1.34 -23.14 1.93
N VAL A 295 -1.65 -22.35 2.95
CA VAL A 295 -0.70 -21.99 4.03
C VAL A 295 -1.25 -22.45 5.36
N LEU A 296 -0.38 -23.09 6.16
CA LEU A 296 -0.61 -23.41 7.57
C LEU A 296 0.16 -22.44 8.43
N ARG A 297 -0.53 -21.77 9.35
CA ARG A 297 0.07 -20.93 10.38
C ARG A 297 0.01 -21.67 11.70
N TYR A 298 1.17 -22.01 12.24
CA TYR A 298 1.34 -22.61 13.55
C TYR A 298 1.63 -21.54 14.58
N THR A 299 1.06 -21.70 15.78
CA THR A 299 1.44 -20.99 17.00
C THR A 299 2.20 -21.96 17.87
N LEU A 300 3.42 -21.61 18.18
CA LEU A 300 4.39 -22.44 18.90
C LEU A 300 4.67 -21.82 20.27
N ASN A 301 4.68 -22.63 21.32
CA ASN A 301 5.18 -22.24 22.63
C ASN A 301 6.62 -22.77 22.80
N CYS A 302 7.55 -21.84 22.98
CA CYS A 302 8.97 -22.11 23.09
C CYS A 302 9.46 -21.50 24.43
N HIS A 303 9.47 -22.26 25.52
CA HIS A 303 9.88 -21.76 26.87
C HIS A 303 9.15 -20.43 27.23
N ASP A 304 7.82 -20.43 27.12
CA ASP A 304 6.92 -19.27 27.37
C ASP A 304 7.04 -18.13 26.35
N VAL A 305 7.88 -18.26 25.34
CA VAL A 305 7.89 -17.34 24.18
C VAL A 305 6.96 -17.90 23.10
N ILE A 306 6.07 -17.07 22.61
CA ILE A 306 5.15 -17.46 21.55
C ILE A 306 5.73 -17.05 20.20
N LEU A 307 5.88 -18.03 19.30
CA LEU A 307 6.28 -17.82 17.91
C LEU A 307 5.18 -18.28 16.96
N LYS A 308 5.08 -17.59 15.84
CA LYS A 308 4.26 -17.98 14.68
C LYS A 308 5.18 -18.48 13.58
N SER A 309 4.85 -19.63 13.00
CA SER A 309 5.53 -20.13 11.79
C SER A 309 4.49 -20.35 10.69
N GLU A 310 4.82 -20.04 9.46
CA GLU A 310 4.00 -20.29 8.28
C GLU A 310 4.69 -21.29 7.36
N THR A 311 3.97 -22.33 6.97
CA THR A 311 4.46 -23.33 6.03
C THR A 311 3.45 -23.56 4.92
N LEU A 312 3.91 -23.92 3.72
CA LEU A 312 3.01 -24.38 2.67
C LEU A 312 2.36 -25.69 3.10
N PHE A 313 1.05 -25.78 2.94
CA PHE A 313 0.30 -27.00 3.17
C PHE A 313 0.73 -28.07 2.15
N ARG A 314 1.58 -28.99 2.61
CA ARG A 314 1.95 -30.18 1.85
C ARG A 314 1.21 -31.35 2.52
N SER A 315 0.40 -32.05 1.79
CA SER A 315 -0.59 -33.04 2.25
C SER A 315 -0.10 -34.19 3.17
N PHE A 316 1.14 -34.17 3.65
CA PHE A 316 1.73 -35.24 4.43
C PHE A 316 2.38 -34.83 5.75
N THR A 317 2.37 -33.55 6.11
CA THR A 317 2.98 -33.09 7.38
C THR A 317 2.09 -32.07 8.07
N LEU A 318 1.16 -32.57 8.87
CA LEU A 318 0.45 -31.79 9.88
C LEU A 318 1.10 -32.09 11.23
N PHE A 319 1.37 -31.06 11.99
CA PHE A 319 1.76 -31.20 13.39
C PHE A 319 0.53 -30.97 14.25
N ASP A 320 0.23 -31.93 15.12
CA ASP A 320 -0.95 -31.90 15.98
C ASP A 320 -0.77 -30.93 17.16
N GLU A 321 -1.88 -30.43 17.68
CA GLU A 321 -1.87 -29.64 18.91
C GLU A 321 -1.28 -30.45 20.07
N GLY A 322 -0.38 -29.81 20.82
CA GLY A 322 0.35 -30.45 21.89
C GLY A 322 1.58 -31.23 21.45
N GLN A 323 1.80 -31.42 20.15
CA GLN A 323 2.97 -32.10 19.62
C GLN A 323 4.25 -31.31 19.89
N LYS A 324 5.31 -32.07 20.30
CA LYS A 324 6.67 -31.55 20.42
C LYS A 324 7.29 -31.49 19.02
N VAL A 325 7.92 -30.38 18.71
CA VAL A 325 8.58 -30.10 17.43
C VAL A 325 9.92 -29.40 17.64
N TYR A 326 10.76 -29.41 16.63
CA TYR A 326 12.01 -28.64 16.59
C TYR A 326 11.85 -27.48 15.63
N VAL A 327 12.15 -26.29 16.14
CA VAL A 327 12.12 -25.02 15.41
C VAL A 327 13.52 -24.71 14.92
N GLY A 328 13.61 -24.23 13.66
CA GLY A 328 14.86 -23.78 13.07
C GLY A 328 14.75 -22.34 12.57
N ILE A 329 15.73 -21.52 12.87
CA ILE A 329 15.84 -20.15 12.42
C ILE A 329 17.26 -19.91 11.92
N GLU A 330 17.41 -19.50 10.67
CA GLU A 330 18.70 -19.09 10.13
C GLU A 330 19.09 -17.72 10.69
N PRO A 331 20.37 -17.49 11.10
CA PRO A 331 20.80 -16.25 11.74
C PRO A 331 20.44 -14.98 10.97
N HIS A 332 20.54 -14.98 9.65
CA HIS A 332 20.26 -13.83 8.80
C HIS A 332 18.76 -13.46 8.74
N ASN A 333 17.87 -14.35 9.22
CA ASN A 333 16.43 -14.07 9.32
C ASN A 333 16.03 -13.39 10.66
N ILE A 334 16.99 -13.20 11.57
CA ILE A 334 16.79 -12.46 12.82
C ILE A 334 17.21 -11.02 12.58
N LEU A 335 16.24 -10.16 12.31
CA LEU A 335 16.49 -8.77 11.92
C LEU A 335 16.44 -7.87 13.15
N ALA A 336 17.52 -7.12 13.40
CA ALA A 336 17.51 -6.07 14.41
C ALA A 336 16.67 -4.88 13.94
N ILE A 337 15.72 -4.42 14.77
CA ILE A 337 14.81 -3.33 14.46
C ILE A 337 14.78 -2.29 15.58
N ARG A 338 14.37 -1.04 15.21
CA ARG A 338 14.10 0.02 16.19
C ARG A 338 12.74 -0.19 16.86
N GLU A 339 12.55 0.48 17.99
CA GLU A 339 11.26 0.55 18.68
C GLU A 339 10.15 1.16 17.83
#